data_f9135ee851903e5b2ea3645b1789b2f3
#
_entry.id   f9135ee851903e5b2ea3645b1789b2f3
#
_cell.length_a   1.000
_cell.length_b   1.000
_cell.length_c   1.000
_cell.angle_alpha   90.00
_cell.angle_beta   90.00
_cell.angle_gamma   90.00
#
_symmetry.space_group_name_H-M   'P 1'
#
loop_
_entity.id
_entity.type
_entity.pdbx_description
1 polymer ?
#
loop_
_entity_poly.entity_id
_entity_poly.type
_entity_poly.pdbx_seq_one_letter_code
_entity_poly.pdbx_strand_id
1 'polypeptide(L)'
;MIEKINGAAFKEMVLFGAACIAGQKQAINDLNVFPVPDGDTGTNMYLTIQTACGELKKAEPATIDDAAKITARGLLRGARGNSGVILSLLFRGMSKSFKDMAEADGAALAAAMQEGVATAYGAVMKPAEGTVLTVSRLAAQRAIEAAQENNAVEFVLEEAIRAGEVTLAETVEMNPVLKKAGVVDAGGKGYLIILDGMLRCLRGEEIPEVKEETEVKEKADFASLEDEITFTFDTVFIVRKTMGEKSLEPLRAYLDSIGDSLVIGEDDECFKVHVHTDIPGYALTEAQKYGTLELAKIENMRTQRDDLAAGRQAHSTDDLDAVEEELEAQENAVTPAEKRYGFVAVCAGDGLADTFRALGVDTIVSGGQTMNPSTEAILKEVNRTPSEVVFILPNNKNIIMAAQQCEGLTEKQIIVIPTATVPQGITAMMSFDPNETDPQTIAQAMVAAAQTVSTAQITYAARNSDFDGFAINEGDYLALLDGKLFGTSRSMDELLDQLSRHAAQAGAEYINIYTGEGVSAEEGARTEALFARCCPDAEVAAIPGGQSVYFYIISIE
;
A
#
# COMPACT_ATOMS: atom_id res chain seq x y z
N MET A 1 -20.22 26.90 17.26
CA MET A 1 -20.15 25.44 17.41
C MET A 1 -21.03 24.84 16.33
N ILE A 2 -20.51 23.97 15.51
CA ILE A 2 -21.23 23.35 14.37
C ILE A 2 -22.13 22.22 14.90
N GLU A 3 -23.43 22.35 14.69
CA GLU A 3 -24.42 21.37 15.19
C GLU A 3 -24.57 20.17 14.28
N LYS A 4 -24.49 20.36 12.95
CA LYS A 4 -24.71 19.32 11.93
C LYS A 4 -23.73 19.45 10.78
N ILE A 5 -23.50 18.35 10.08
CA ILE A 5 -22.70 18.27 8.85
C ILE A 5 -23.50 17.59 7.74
N ASN A 6 -23.37 18.09 6.52
CA ASN A 6 -23.92 17.51 5.29
C ASN A 6 -22.79 16.89 4.44
N GLY A 7 -23.12 16.45 3.22
CA GLY A 7 -22.15 15.82 2.33
C GLY A 7 -20.97 16.71 1.96
N ALA A 8 -21.22 17.97 1.65
CA ALA A 8 -20.17 18.93 1.31
C ALA A 8 -19.23 19.18 2.50
N ALA A 9 -19.77 19.37 3.71
CA ALA A 9 -18.96 19.54 4.91
C ALA A 9 -18.12 18.28 5.21
N PHE A 10 -18.69 17.09 5.09
CA PHE A 10 -17.97 15.82 5.31
C PHE A 10 -16.85 15.62 4.28
N LYS A 11 -17.09 15.95 2.99
CA LYS A 11 -16.06 15.97 1.96
C LYS A 11 -14.86 16.83 2.38
N GLU A 12 -15.10 18.10 2.73
CA GLU A 12 -14.03 19.01 3.14
C GLU A 12 -13.30 18.53 4.39
N MET A 13 -13.99 17.96 5.38
CA MET A 13 -13.39 17.35 6.56
C MET A 13 -12.41 16.22 6.19
N VAL A 14 -12.80 15.32 5.28
CA VAL A 14 -11.94 14.21 4.84
C VAL A 14 -10.72 14.74 4.08
N LEU A 15 -10.89 15.72 3.19
CA LEU A 15 -9.79 16.35 2.46
C LEU A 15 -8.79 17.02 3.40
N PHE A 16 -9.29 17.70 4.44
CA PHE A 16 -8.44 18.34 5.45
C PHE A 16 -7.67 17.29 6.28
N GLY A 17 -8.35 16.23 6.74
CA GLY A 17 -7.71 15.12 7.47
C GLY A 17 -6.60 14.46 6.64
N ALA A 18 -6.80 14.29 5.34
CA ALA A 18 -5.79 13.77 4.43
C ALA A 18 -4.58 14.72 4.29
N ALA A 19 -4.80 16.02 4.26
CA ALA A 19 -3.71 17.00 4.24
C ALA A 19 -2.89 16.97 5.55
N CYS A 20 -3.56 16.79 6.70
CA CYS A 20 -2.88 16.68 7.99
C CYS A 20 -1.98 15.45 8.08
N ILE A 21 -2.47 14.28 7.65
CA ILE A 21 -1.65 13.06 7.69
C ILE A 21 -0.51 13.11 6.67
N ALA A 22 -0.71 13.74 5.51
CA ALA A 22 0.34 13.93 4.51
C ALA A 22 1.57 14.66 5.09
N GLY A 23 1.32 15.73 5.87
CA GLY A 23 2.37 16.50 6.53
C GLY A 23 3.07 15.79 7.69
N GLN A 24 2.53 14.67 8.18
CA GLN A 24 3.05 13.96 9.35
C GLN A 24 3.38 12.48 9.06
N LYS A 25 3.32 12.06 7.79
CA LYS A 25 3.53 10.65 7.40
C LYS A 25 4.86 10.09 7.94
N GLN A 26 5.95 10.86 7.83
CA GLN A 26 7.26 10.43 8.30
C GLN A 26 7.30 10.29 9.83
N ALA A 27 6.73 11.23 10.57
CA ALA A 27 6.65 11.14 12.03
C ALA A 27 5.83 9.91 12.49
N ILE A 28 4.81 9.51 11.74
CA ILE A 28 4.04 8.29 12.00
C ILE A 28 4.87 7.05 11.64
N ASN A 29 5.59 7.06 10.53
CA ASN A 29 6.50 5.97 10.13
C ASN A 29 7.58 5.74 11.20
N ASP A 30 8.09 6.81 11.80
CA ASP A 30 9.11 6.75 12.86
C ASP A 30 8.60 6.10 14.15
N LEU A 31 7.28 6.12 14.39
CA LEU A 31 6.65 5.41 15.50
C LEU A 31 6.47 3.91 15.23
N ASN A 32 6.51 3.49 13.99
CA ASN A 32 6.42 2.08 13.60
C ASN A 32 7.79 1.40 13.77
N VAL A 33 8.12 1.12 15.01
CA VAL A 33 9.44 0.62 15.46
C VAL A 33 9.46 -0.90 15.56
N PHE A 34 9.32 -1.63 14.50
CA PHE A 34 9.61 -3.05 14.53
C PHE A 34 11.04 -3.29 13.98
N PRO A 35 11.74 -4.41 14.32
CA PRO A 35 13.15 -4.60 13.98
C PRO A 35 13.47 -4.56 12.48
N VAL A 36 12.49 -4.77 11.63
CA VAL A 36 12.59 -4.55 10.17
C VAL A 36 12.19 -3.12 9.87
N PRO A 37 12.92 -2.40 9.01
CA PRO A 37 12.57 -1.03 8.63
C PRO A 37 11.41 -1.03 7.62
N ASP A 38 10.26 -1.55 8.03
CA ASP A 38 9.00 -1.45 7.29
C ASP A 38 8.13 -0.29 7.77
N GLY A 39 8.74 0.69 8.49
CA GLY A 39 8.10 1.89 9.04
C GLY A 39 7.21 2.62 8.02
N ASP A 40 6.14 1.96 7.60
CA ASP A 40 5.31 2.30 6.45
C ASP A 40 3.88 2.71 6.86
N THR A 41 3.54 2.65 8.17
CA THR A 41 2.18 2.93 8.67
C THR A 41 1.65 4.28 8.21
N GLY A 42 2.46 5.35 8.34
CA GLY A 42 2.07 6.70 7.90
C GLY A 42 1.89 6.78 6.39
N THR A 43 2.79 6.15 5.64
CA THR A 43 2.71 6.06 4.17
C THR A 43 1.47 5.27 3.74
N ASN A 44 1.20 4.11 4.32
CA ASN A 44 0.04 3.29 4.00
C ASN A 44 -1.27 4.02 4.30
N MET A 45 -1.41 4.67 5.46
CA MET A 45 -2.61 5.43 5.81
C MET A 45 -2.80 6.64 4.89
N TYR A 46 -1.71 7.36 4.57
CA TYR A 46 -1.76 8.50 3.65
C TYR A 46 -2.19 8.08 2.24
N LEU A 47 -1.56 7.07 1.65
CA LEU A 47 -1.91 6.59 0.31
C LEU A 47 -3.35 6.06 0.26
N THR A 48 -3.80 5.42 1.33
CA THR A 48 -5.18 4.92 1.45
C THR A 48 -6.19 6.07 1.41
N ILE A 49 -6.00 7.12 2.22
CA ILE A 49 -6.94 8.25 2.26
C ILE A 49 -6.81 9.13 1.00
N GLN A 50 -5.64 9.19 0.38
CA GLN A 50 -5.41 9.94 -0.85
C GLN A 50 -6.28 9.43 -2.01
N THR A 51 -6.45 8.10 -2.13
CA THR A 51 -7.35 7.50 -3.13
C THR A 51 -8.79 7.97 -2.93
N ALA A 52 -9.28 8.00 -1.69
CA ALA A 52 -10.62 8.53 -1.39
C ALA A 52 -10.74 10.03 -1.71
N CYS A 53 -9.69 10.81 -1.45
CA CYS A 53 -9.67 12.23 -1.81
C CYS A 53 -9.75 12.46 -3.33
N GLY A 54 -9.12 11.60 -4.13
CA GLY A 54 -9.22 11.63 -5.59
C GLY A 54 -10.68 11.48 -6.06
N GLU A 55 -11.42 10.52 -5.52
CA GLU A 55 -12.84 10.33 -5.83
C GLU A 55 -13.72 11.49 -5.30
N LEU A 56 -13.47 11.95 -4.07
CA LEU A 56 -14.23 13.07 -3.48
C LEU A 56 -14.05 14.39 -4.23
N LYS A 57 -12.86 14.69 -4.75
CA LYS A 57 -12.60 15.90 -5.54
C LYS A 57 -13.39 15.94 -6.84
N LYS A 58 -13.67 14.80 -7.44
CA LYS A 58 -14.47 14.66 -8.68
C LYS A 58 -15.98 14.70 -8.39
N ALA A 59 -16.43 14.63 -7.13
CA ALA A 59 -17.82 14.53 -6.75
C ALA A 59 -18.30 15.75 -5.94
N GLU A 60 -19.59 16.08 -6.08
CA GLU A 60 -20.28 17.10 -5.28
C GLU A 60 -21.40 16.44 -4.46
N PRO A 61 -21.07 15.71 -3.38
CA PRO A 61 -22.05 14.98 -2.60
C PRO A 61 -22.99 15.93 -1.86
N ALA A 62 -24.29 15.82 -2.12
CA ALA A 62 -25.31 16.63 -1.45
C ALA A 62 -25.62 16.11 -0.04
N THR A 63 -25.60 14.79 0.14
CA THR A 63 -25.94 14.13 1.41
C THR A 63 -24.71 13.55 2.08
N ILE A 64 -24.76 13.40 3.41
CA ILE A 64 -23.67 12.74 4.14
C ILE A 64 -23.56 11.25 3.76
N ASP A 65 -24.66 10.61 3.40
CA ASP A 65 -24.68 9.24 2.88
C ASP A 65 -23.83 9.13 1.60
N ASP A 66 -24.01 10.03 0.63
CA ASP A 66 -23.25 10.04 -0.62
C ASP A 66 -21.76 10.26 -0.36
N ALA A 67 -21.43 11.28 0.46
CA ALA A 67 -20.03 11.58 0.79
C ALA A 67 -19.33 10.42 1.51
N ALA A 68 -20.02 9.80 2.47
CA ALA A 68 -19.48 8.67 3.21
C ALA A 68 -19.32 7.41 2.33
N LYS A 69 -20.24 7.15 1.39
CA LYS A 69 -20.10 6.05 0.41
C LYS A 69 -18.90 6.24 -0.51
N ILE A 70 -18.73 7.44 -1.07
CA ILE A 70 -17.58 7.76 -1.92
C ILE A 70 -16.29 7.57 -1.12
N THR A 71 -16.23 8.12 0.10
CA THR A 71 -15.07 8.00 0.99
C THR A 71 -14.75 6.54 1.30
N ALA A 72 -15.75 5.75 1.72
CA ALA A 72 -15.56 4.35 2.07
C ALA A 72 -15.09 3.51 0.88
N ARG A 73 -15.64 3.75 -0.32
CA ARG A 73 -15.23 3.07 -1.54
C ARG A 73 -13.79 3.41 -1.92
N GLY A 74 -13.43 4.69 -1.92
CA GLY A 74 -12.08 5.12 -2.25
C GLY A 74 -11.03 4.61 -1.25
N LEU A 75 -11.34 4.63 0.06
CA LEU A 75 -10.48 4.04 1.10
C LEU A 75 -10.32 2.53 0.92
N LEU A 76 -11.37 1.81 0.55
CA LEU A 76 -11.32 0.37 0.34
C LEU A 76 -10.41 0.03 -0.85
N ARG A 77 -10.58 0.71 -1.98
CA ARG A 77 -9.75 0.50 -3.19
C ARG A 77 -8.29 0.86 -2.94
N GLY A 78 -8.06 1.97 -2.24
CA GLY A 78 -6.71 2.45 -1.91
C GLY A 78 -6.06 1.76 -0.72
N ALA A 79 -6.73 0.86 0.00
CA ALA A 79 -6.25 0.26 1.24
C ALA A 79 -4.91 -0.45 1.08
N ARG A 80 -3.90 -0.04 1.88
CA ARG A 80 -2.54 -0.59 1.87
C ARG A 80 -2.13 -1.01 3.27
N GLY A 81 -1.53 -2.19 3.37
CA GLY A 81 -1.10 -2.76 4.65
C GLY A 81 -2.24 -2.88 5.66
N ASN A 82 -1.95 -3.37 6.85
CA ASN A 82 -2.95 -3.52 7.91
C ASN A 82 -3.54 -2.17 8.35
N SER A 83 -2.72 -1.13 8.43
CA SER A 83 -3.13 0.21 8.90
C SER A 83 -4.13 0.86 7.93
N GLY A 84 -3.88 0.77 6.62
CA GLY A 84 -4.81 1.27 5.61
C GLY A 84 -6.10 0.46 5.54
N VAL A 85 -6.02 -0.86 5.67
CA VAL A 85 -7.21 -1.71 5.72
C VAL A 85 -8.07 -1.39 6.94
N ILE A 86 -7.48 -1.26 8.14
CA ILE A 86 -8.24 -0.88 9.34
C ILE A 86 -8.88 0.50 9.17
N LEU A 87 -8.16 1.48 8.62
CA LEU A 87 -8.71 2.80 8.32
C LEU A 87 -9.91 2.69 7.37
N SER A 88 -9.82 1.89 6.31
CA SER A 88 -10.93 1.66 5.37
C SER A 88 -12.14 1.04 6.04
N LEU A 89 -11.94 0.11 6.97
CA LEU A 89 -13.02 -0.56 7.72
C LEU A 89 -13.72 0.39 8.69
N LEU A 90 -12.97 1.28 9.37
CA LEU A 90 -13.54 2.31 10.23
C LEU A 90 -14.49 3.22 9.44
N PHE A 91 -14.07 3.75 8.30
CA PHE A 91 -14.92 4.60 7.46
C PHE A 91 -16.04 3.82 6.75
N ARG A 92 -15.85 2.55 6.44
CA ARG A 92 -16.90 1.68 5.89
C ARG A 92 -18.05 1.50 6.88
N GLY A 93 -17.76 1.28 8.16
CA GLY A 93 -18.78 1.21 9.19
C GLY A 93 -19.49 2.56 9.39
N MET A 94 -18.73 3.67 9.36
CA MET A 94 -19.33 5.01 9.39
C MET A 94 -20.31 5.21 8.22
N SER A 95 -19.94 4.81 7.00
CA SER A 95 -20.80 4.90 5.81
C SER A 95 -22.09 4.09 5.96
N LYS A 96 -22.02 2.90 6.56
CA LYS A 96 -23.23 2.10 6.85
C LYS A 96 -24.18 2.81 7.80
N SER A 97 -23.63 3.47 8.83
CA SER A 97 -24.43 4.20 9.83
C SER A 97 -25.07 5.45 9.25
N PHE A 98 -24.42 6.13 8.31
CA PHE A 98 -24.96 7.33 7.64
C PHE A 98 -25.96 7.01 6.51
N LYS A 99 -26.26 5.75 6.25
CA LYS A 99 -27.17 5.34 5.18
C LYS A 99 -28.50 6.08 5.26
N ASP A 100 -28.95 6.61 4.11
CA ASP A 100 -30.21 7.36 3.91
C ASP A 100 -30.28 8.69 4.70
N MET A 101 -29.16 9.20 5.26
CA MET A 101 -29.11 10.48 5.96
C MET A 101 -28.68 11.61 5.02
N ALA A 102 -29.39 12.74 5.07
CA ALA A 102 -29.00 13.97 4.38
C ALA A 102 -27.90 14.72 5.17
N GLU A 103 -28.06 14.77 6.50
CA GLU A 103 -27.17 15.45 7.45
C GLU A 103 -26.97 14.57 8.68
N ALA A 104 -25.86 14.74 9.38
CA ALA A 104 -25.58 14.10 10.66
C ALA A 104 -25.36 15.15 11.75
N ASP A 105 -25.95 14.93 12.91
CA ASP A 105 -25.65 15.63 14.16
C ASP A 105 -24.61 14.85 14.98
N GLY A 106 -24.30 15.32 16.19
CA GLY A 106 -23.31 14.69 17.06
C GLY A 106 -23.66 13.24 17.43
N ALA A 107 -24.94 12.93 17.66
CA ALA A 107 -25.38 11.58 18.00
C ALA A 107 -25.22 10.63 16.79
N ALA A 108 -25.56 11.10 15.59
CA ALA A 108 -25.35 10.34 14.36
C ALA A 108 -23.84 10.09 14.08
N LEU A 109 -22.98 11.09 14.30
CA LEU A 109 -21.54 10.94 14.18
C LEU A 109 -21.00 9.92 15.19
N ALA A 110 -21.41 10.00 16.45
CA ALA A 110 -21.00 9.05 17.49
C ALA A 110 -21.41 7.61 17.17
N ALA A 111 -22.65 7.43 16.71
CA ALA A 111 -23.15 6.12 16.25
C ALA A 111 -22.34 5.60 15.05
N ALA A 112 -21.99 6.48 14.11
CA ALA A 112 -21.18 6.13 12.95
C ALA A 112 -19.76 5.71 13.36
N MET A 113 -19.10 6.40 14.27
CA MET A 113 -17.82 6.00 14.82
C MET A 113 -17.88 4.63 15.49
N GLN A 114 -18.93 4.36 16.27
CA GLN A 114 -19.15 3.06 16.93
C GLN A 114 -19.34 1.93 15.92
N GLU A 115 -20.12 2.15 14.85
CA GLU A 115 -20.29 1.15 13.79
C GLU A 115 -19.00 0.92 13.02
N GLY A 116 -18.17 1.97 12.84
CA GLY A 116 -16.82 1.87 12.30
C GLY A 116 -15.95 0.91 13.13
N VAL A 117 -15.94 1.09 14.43
CA VAL A 117 -15.23 0.24 15.38
C VAL A 117 -15.73 -1.21 15.30
N ALA A 118 -17.04 -1.43 15.34
CA ALA A 118 -17.63 -2.76 15.24
C ALA A 118 -17.24 -3.47 13.94
N THR A 119 -17.23 -2.73 12.82
CA THR A 119 -16.84 -3.25 11.51
C THR A 119 -15.34 -3.64 11.51
N ALA A 120 -14.46 -2.81 12.08
CA ALA A 120 -13.03 -3.08 12.13
C ALA A 120 -12.69 -4.28 13.04
N TYR A 121 -13.27 -4.35 14.24
CA TYR A 121 -13.08 -5.50 15.14
C TYR A 121 -13.62 -6.80 14.56
N GLY A 122 -14.75 -6.76 13.84
CA GLY A 122 -15.34 -7.94 13.20
C GLY A 122 -14.50 -8.52 12.07
N ALA A 123 -13.68 -7.69 11.42
CA ALA A 123 -12.83 -8.11 10.31
C ALA A 123 -11.44 -8.61 10.76
N VAL A 124 -10.95 -8.19 11.92
CA VAL A 124 -9.63 -8.59 12.43
C VAL A 124 -9.74 -9.91 13.20
N MET A 125 -9.12 -10.97 12.70
CA MET A 125 -9.19 -12.31 13.31
C MET A 125 -8.68 -12.37 14.76
N LYS A 126 -7.66 -11.58 15.10
CA LYS A 126 -7.08 -11.50 16.46
C LYS A 126 -6.83 -10.04 16.81
N PRO A 127 -7.87 -9.29 17.24
CA PRO A 127 -7.70 -7.90 17.63
C PRO A 127 -6.69 -7.78 18.78
N ALA A 128 -5.69 -6.92 18.63
CA ALA A 128 -4.71 -6.62 19.66
C ALA A 128 -5.07 -5.32 20.37
N GLU A 129 -5.10 -5.33 21.70
CA GLU A 129 -5.26 -4.12 22.50
C GLU A 129 -3.97 -3.29 22.50
N GLY A 130 -4.10 -1.97 22.73
CA GLY A 130 -3.00 -1.03 22.61
C GLY A 130 -2.64 -0.68 21.16
N THR A 131 -3.62 -0.77 20.24
CA THR A 131 -3.47 -0.42 18.82
C THR A 131 -4.52 0.60 18.38
N VAL A 132 -4.51 0.97 17.10
CA VAL A 132 -5.55 1.83 16.49
C VAL A 132 -6.97 1.34 16.81
N LEU A 133 -7.18 0.04 16.97
CA LEU A 133 -8.48 -0.53 17.35
C LEU A 133 -8.90 -0.07 18.75
N THR A 134 -7.99 -0.08 19.72
CA THR A 134 -8.25 0.39 21.08
C THR A 134 -8.51 1.90 21.10
N VAL A 135 -7.66 2.67 20.40
CA VAL A 135 -7.79 4.13 20.30
C VAL A 135 -9.13 4.51 19.67
N SER A 136 -9.50 3.90 18.54
CA SER A 136 -10.78 4.18 17.87
C SER A 136 -11.98 3.77 18.73
N ARG A 137 -11.90 2.64 19.44
CA ARG A 137 -12.98 2.15 20.33
C ARG A 137 -13.26 3.11 21.48
N LEU A 138 -12.22 3.56 22.20
CA LEU A 138 -12.40 4.46 23.34
C LEU A 138 -12.76 5.88 22.89
N ALA A 139 -12.26 6.34 21.75
CA ALA A 139 -12.71 7.58 21.13
C ALA A 139 -14.23 7.53 20.76
N ALA A 140 -14.69 6.45 20.14
CA ALA A 140 -16.10 6.25 19.78
C ALA A 140 -17.00 6.13 21.02
N GLN A 141 -16.54 5.45 22.07
CA GLN A 141 -17.27 5.36 23.33
C GLN A 141 -17.47 6.76 23.95
N ARG A 142 -16.40 7.56 24.00
CA ARG A 142 -16.51 8.94 24.52
C ARG A 142 -17.38 9.82 23.65
N ALA A 143 -17.37 9.62 22.32
CA ALA A 143 -18.27 10.32 21.40
C ALA A 143 -19.75 10.09 21.76
N ILE A 144 -20.15 8.86 22.09
CA ILE A 144 -21.52 8.51 22.49
C ILE A 144 -21.90 9.22 23.80
N GLU A 145 -21.00 9.25 24.79
CA GLU A 145 -21.23 9.94 26.06
C GLU A 145 -21.33 11.45 25.82
N ALA A 146 -20.43 12.03 25.04
CA ALA A 146 -20.39 13.45 24.71
C ALA A 146 -21.68 13.91 23.98
N ALA A 147 -22.21 13.09 23.10
CA ALA A 147 -23.47 13.40 22.38
C ALA A 147 -24.68 13.53 23.33
N GLN A 148 -24.64 12.89 24.50
CA GLN A 148 -25.68 13.04 25.54
C GLN A 148 -25.51 14.37 26.31
N GLU A 149 -24.28 14.87 26.40
CA GLU A 149 -23.98 16.15 27.06
C GLU A 149 -24.28 17.34 26.13
N ASN A 150 -23.81 17.24 24.87
CA ASN A 150 -24.03 18.24 23.82
C ASN A 150 -24.00 17.57 22.45
N ASN A 151 -25.12 17.67 21.72
CA ASN A 151 -25.31 17.02 20.41
C ASN A 151 -24.70 17.80 19.22
N ALA A 152 -23.82 18.78 19.46
CA ALA A 152 -23.08 19.45 18.40
C ALA A 152 -21.95 18.55 17.87
N VAL A 153 -21.86 18.38 16.55
CA VAL A 153 -20.83 17.57 15.89
C VAL A 153 -19.42 17.99 16.30
N GLU A 154 -19.15 19.29 16.37
CA GLU A 154 -17.86 19.84 16.77
C GLU A 154 -17.49 19.40 18.19
N PHE A 155 -18.42 19.47 19.15
CA PHE A 155 -18.19 19.06 20.53
C PHE A 155 -17.93 17.56 20.65
N VAL A 156 -18.76 16.76 19.98
CA VAL A 156 -18.64 15.29 20.01
C VAL A 156 -17.29 14.84 19.43
N LEU A 157 -16.87 15.42 18.30
CA LEU A 157 -15.60 15.08 17.67
C LEU A 157 -14.41 15.51 18.53
N GLU A 158 -14.47 16.69 19.16
CA GLU A 158 -13.42 17.17 20.08
C GLU A 158 -13.25 16.25 21.29
N GLU A 159 -14.35 15.83 21.92
CA GLU A 159 -14.30 14.91 23.06
C GLU A 159 -13.81 13.52 22.67
N ALA A 160 -14.19 13.03 21.48
CA ALA A 160 -13.68 11.78 20.92
C ALA A 160 -12.15 11.83 20.73
N ILE A 161 -11.64 12.90 20.13
CA ILE A 161 -10.20 13.11 19.92
C ILE A 161 -9.47 13.16 21.27
N ARG A 162 -9.99 13.92 22.24
CA ARG A 162 -9.39 14.04 23.59
C ARG A 162 -9.25 12.67 24.27
N ALA A 163 -10.31 11.85 24.24
CA ALA A 163 -10.26 10.50 24.79
C ALA A 163 -9.29 9.59 24.00
N GLY A 164 -9.27 9.74 22.70
CA GLY A 164 -8.33 9.03 21.84
C GLY A 164 -6.87 9.37 22.15
N GLU A 165 -6.54 10.64 22.41
CA GLU A 165 -5.18 11.08 22.78
C GLU A 165 -4.74 10.50 24.14
N VAL A 166 -5.62 10.47 25.13
CA VAL A 166 -5.35 9.82 26.42
C VAL A 166 -5.07 8.32 26.19
N THR A 167 -5.95 7.66 25.42
CA THR A 167 -5.79 6.24 25.11
C THR A 167 -4.49 5.98 24.34
N LEU A 168 -4.15 6.84 23.36
CA LEU A 168 -2.92 6.72 22.59
C LEU A 168 -1.68 6.72 23.51
N ALA A 169 -1.63 7.61 24.49
CA ALA A 169 -0.53 7.62 25.47
C ALA A 169 -0.47 6.33 26.28
N GLU A 170 -1.62 5.72 26.58
CA GLU A 170 -1.70 4.46 27.33
C GLU A 170 -1.35 3.22 26.49
N THR A 171 -1.34 3.30 25.15
CA THR A 171 -0.99 2.17 24.27
C THR A 171 0.39 1.60 24.59
N VAL A 172 1.32 2.43 25.04
CA VAL A 172 2.66 2.04 25.48
C VAL A 172 2.60 0.98 26.59
N GLU A 173 1.67 1.12 27.52
CA GLU A 173 1.53 0.17 28.63
C GLU A 173 0.66 -1.05 28.28
N MET A 174 -0.25 -0.89 27.30
CA MET A 174 -1.18 -1.95 26.88
C MET A 174 -0.52 -2.99 25.98
N ASN A 175 0.44 -2.57 25.15
CA ASN A 175 1.10 -3.44 24.19
C ASN A 175 2.57 -3.68 24.60
N PRO A 176 2.96 -4.94 24.87
CA PRO A 176 4.35 -5.25 25.29
C PRO A 176 5.42 -4.82 24.29
N VAL A 177 5.11 -4.82 22.99
CA VAL A 177 6.04 -4.40 21.93
C VAL A 177 6.26 -2.89 21.98
N LEU A 178 5.18 -2.11 22.09
CA LEU A 178 5.26 -0.64 22.22
C LEU A 178 5.94 -0.23 23.52
N LYS A 179 5.68 -0.97 24.60
CA LYS A 179 6.33 -0.74 25.89
C LYS A 179 7.85 -0.90 25.82
N LYS A 180 8.32 -1.95 25.16
CA LYS A 180 9.76 -2.19 24.96
C LYS A 180 10.40 -1.09 24.11
N ALA A 181 9.72 -0.63 23.07
CA ALA A 181 10.20 0.40 22.16
C ALA A 181 10.05 1.83 22.75
N GLY A 182 9.24 2.01 23.79
CA GLY A 182 8.98 3.31 24.42
C GLY A 182 8.22 4.28 23.52
N VAL A 183 7.38 3.76 22.59
CA VAL A 183 6.63 4.56 21.62
C VAL A 183 5.13 4.23 21.67
N VAL A 184 4.30 5.20 21.24
CA VAL A 184 2.86 5.02 21.08
C VAL A 184 2.53 4.27 19.78
N ASP A 185 1.29 3.77 19.66
CA ASP A 185 0.82 3.12 18.44
C ASP A 185 0.77 4.07 17.24
N ALA A 186 1.49 3.73 16.17
CA ALA A 186 1.58 4.51 14.94
C ALA A 186 0.22 4.65 14.23
N GLY A 187 -0.56 3.57 14.16
CA GLY A 187 -1.88 3.56 13.55
C GLY A 187 -2.89 4.42 14.30
N GLY A 188 -2.91 4.34 15.64
CA GLY A 188 -3.72 5.19 16.51
C GLY A 188 -3.35 6.66 16.38
N LYS A 189 -2.05 6.97 16.29
CA LYS A 189 -1.59 8.35 16.04
C LYS A 189 -2.09 8.87 14.69
N GLY A 190 -1.95 8.08 13.64
CA GLY A 190 -2.43 8.46 12.30
C GLY A 190 -3.94 8.66 12.24
N TYR A 191 -4.73 7.80 12.90
CA TYR A 191 -6.17 7.96 13.00
C TYR A 191 -6.57 9.27 13.69
N LEU A 192 -5.95 9.61 14.82
CA LEU A 192 -6.23 10.85 15.54
C LEU A 192 -5.83 12.11 14.75
N ILE A 193 -4.73 12.06 13.98
CA ILE A 193 -4.35 13.15 13.08
C ILE A 193 -5.41 13.40 12.02
N ILE A 194 -6.02 12.35 11.46
CA ILE A 194 -7.12 12.49 10.50
C ILE A 194 -8.34 13.13 11.18
N LEU A 195 -8.75 12.65 12.36
CA LEU A 195 -9.87 13.22 13.09
C LEU A 195 -9.62 14.68 13.51
N ASP A 196 -8.42 15.00 13.96
CA ASP A 196 -8.03 16.39 14.30
C ASP A 196 -8.14 17.30 13.07
N GLY A 197 -7.65 16.84 11.91
CA GLY A 197 -7.82 17.56 10.66
C GLY A 197 -9.30 17.78 10.30
N MET A 198 -10.15 16.79 10.52
CA MET A 198 -11.60 16.91 10.33
C MET A 198 -12.20 17.97 11.28
N LEU A 199 -11.78 18.02 12.54
CA LEU A 199 -12.23 19.01 13.51
C LEU A 199 -11.75 20.43 13.16
N ARG A 200 -10.51 20.59 12.75
CA ARG A 200 -9.93 21.86 12.32
C ARG A 200 -10.65 22.43 11.10
N CYS A 201 -11.06 21.58 10.17
CA CYS A 201 -11.93 21.94 9.06
C CYS A 201 -13.26 22.54 9.54
N LEU A 202 -13.94 21.92 10.52
CA LEU A 202 -15.18 22.43 11.11
C LEU A 202 -14.99 23.79 11.77
N ARG A 203 -13.80 24.05 12.31
CA ARG A 203 -13.43 25.34 12.93
C ARG A 203 -13.06 26.42 11.92
N GLY A 204 -13.08 26.10 10.62
CA GLY A 204 -12.80 27.05 9.56
C GLY A 204 -11.33 27.39 9.43
N GLU A 205 -10.43 26.52 9.88
CA GLU A 205 -9.00 26.67 9.60
C GLU A 205 -8.71 26.47 8.13
N GLU A 206 -7.65 27.08 7.63
CA GLU A 206 -7.17 26.86 6.27
C GLU A 206 -6.48 25.49 6.18
N ILE A 207 -6.71 24.78 5.06
CA ILE A 207 -6.05 23.51 4.80
C ILE A 207 -4.53 23.74 4.86
N PRO A 208 -3.78 22.98 5.67
CA PRO A 208 -2.33 23.11 5.72
C PRO A 208 -1.76 22.93 4.31
N GLU A 209 -0.96 23.88 3.85
CA GLU A 209 -0.13 23.64 2.68
C GLU A 209 0.77 22.45 3.00
N VAL A 210 0.46 21.31 2.40
CA VAL A 210 1.34 20.16 2.45
C VAL A 210 2.55 20.57 1.62
N LYS A 211 3.62 20.99 2.29
CA LYS A 211 4.93 20.88 1.67
C LYS A 211 5.14 19.37 1.52
N GLU A 212 4.73 18.83 0.38
CA GLU A 212 5.30 17.56 -0.03
C GLU A 212 6.79 17.76 0.13
N GLU A 213 7.45 16.93 0.94
CA GLU A 213 8.86 16.68 0.75
C GLU A 213 8.95 16.07 -0.64
N THR A 214 8.88 16.92 -1.61
CA THR A 214 9.35 16.67 -2.96
C THR A 214 10.81 16.25 -2.79
N GLU A 215 11.15 15.09 -3.21
CA GLU A 215 12.24 15.05 -4.18
C GLU A 215 12.07 16.32 -4.99
N VAL A 216 13.03 17.22 -4.87
CA VAL A 216 13.03 18.59 -5.37
C VAL A 216 12.41 18.64 -6.76
N LYS A 217 11.15 19.06 -6.84
CA LYS A 217 10.56 19.63 -8.04
C LYS A 217 9.94 20.95 -7.62
N GLU A 218 10.62 22.02 -8.01
CA GLU A 218 10.14 23.39 -7.95
C GLU A 218 8.72 23.44 -8.50
N LYS A 219 7.73 23.69 -7.62
CA LYS A 219 6.42 24.18 -8.06
C LYS A 219 6.67 25.60 -8.56
N ALA A 220 6.59 25.78 -9.86
CA ALA A 220 6.47 27.10 -10.44
C ALA A 220 5.23 27.78 -9.85
N ASP A 221 5.46 28.90 -9.19
CA ASP A 221 4.44 29.77 -8.62
C ASP A 221 3.76 30.51 -9.80
N PHE A 222 2.61 29.98 -10.24
CA PHE A 222 1.86 30.53 -11.38
C PHE A 222 1.31 31.96 -11.17
N ALA A 223 1.41 32.49 -9.96
CA ALA A 223 0.91 33.80 -9.60
C ALA A 223 1.94 34.94 -9.79
N SER A 224 3.22 34.67 -10.10
CA SER A 224 4.29 35.66 -10.20
C SER A 224 5.10 35.61 -11.49
N LEU A 225 4.67 34.87 -12.52
CA LEU A 225 5.40 34.76 -13.77
C LEU A 225 5.02 35.89 -14.76
N GLU A 226 5.67 37.05 -14.64
CA GLU A 226 5.97 37.93 -15.76
C GLU A 226 7.07 37.35 -16.68
N ASP A 227 7.58 36.12 -16.43
CA ASP A 227 8.70 35.54 -17.16
C ASP A 227 8.26 34.41 -18.11
N GLU A 228 8.65 34.57 -19.35
CA GLU A 228 8.54 33.89 -20.62
C GLU A 228 8.22 32.36 -20.55
N ILE A 229 7.06 31.97 -21.15
CA ILE A 229 6.82 30.61 -21.60
C ILE A 229 7.92 30.22 -22.58
N THR A 230 8.87 29.40 -22.16
CA THR A 230 10.05 29.00 -22.95
C THR A 230 9.65 28.11 -24.11
N PHE A 231 8.76 27.12 -23.87
CA PHE A 231 8.22 26.20 -24.87
C PHE A 231 6.71 26.40 -25.02
N THR A 232 6.22 26.24 -26.25
CA THR A 232 4.84 26.59 -26.60
C THR A 232 3.81 25.56 -26.19
N PHE A 233 4.16 24.27 -26.26
CA PHE A 233 3.20 23.16 -26.08
C PHE A 233 3.48 22.36 -24.83
N ASP A 234 2.46 22.25 -23.99
CA ASP A 234 2.35 21.18 -23.00
C ASP A 234 1.95 19.89 -23.72
N THR A 235 2.76 18.85 -23.57
CA THR A 235 2.59 17.60 -24.27
C THR A 235 2.60 16.46 -23.26
N VAL A 236 1.43 15.81 -23.10
CA VAL A 236 1.24 14.65 -22.24
C VAL A 236 0.89 13.45 -23.11
N PHE A 237 1.53 12.31 -22.88
CA PHE A 237 1.19 11.10 -23.62
C PHE A 237 1.47 9.83 -22.80
N ILE A 238 0.74 8.77 -23.15
CA ILE A 238 0.85 7.42 -22.56
C ILE A 238 1.26 6.46 -23.66
N VAL A 239 2.25 5.61 -23.36
CA VAL A 239 2.75 4.58 -24.26
C VAL A 239 2.66 3.23 -23.55
N ARG A 240 1.98 2.26 -24.17
CA ARG A 240 1.99 0.86 -23.72
C ARG A 240 3.27 0.21 -24.22
N LYS A 241 4.09 -0.29 -23.32
CA LYS A 241 5.38 -0.91 -23.62
C LYS A 241 5.19 -2.15 -24.52
N THR A 242 6.06 -2.30 -25.50
CA THR A 242 6.18 -3.58 -26.21
C THR A 242 6.99 -4.55 -25.36
N MET A 243 6.56 -5.82 -25.27
CA MET A 243 7.25 -6.85 -24.48
C MET A 243 8.76 -6.87 -24.74
N GLY A 244 9.54 -6.62 -23.69
CA GLY A 244 11.00 -6.56 -23.67
C GLY A 244 11.47 -5.27 -22.99
N GLU A 245 12.20 -5.39 -21.89
CA GLU A 245 12.75 -4.27 -21.11
C GLU A 245 13.67 -3.38 -21.96
N LYS A 246 13.15 -2.31 -22.49
CA LYS A 246 13.97 -1.21 -23.01
C LYS A 246 14.07 -0.14 -21.93
N SER A 247 15.28 0.13 -21.47
CA SER A 247 15.55 1.28 -20.61
C SER A 247 14.98 2.57 -21.22
N LEU A 248 14.24 3.35 -20.45
CA LEU A 248 13.71 4.66 -20.86
C LEU A 248 14.75 5.80 -20.77
N GLU A 249 15.96 5.55 -20.28
CA GLU A 249 17.01 6.56 -20.16
C GLU A 249 17.36 7.26 -21.49
N PRO A 250 17.45 6.55 -22.66
CA PRO A 250 17.68 7.25 -23.92
C PRO A 250 16.48 8.15 -24.33
N LEU A 251 15.25 7.74 -24.01
CA LEU A 251 14.05 8.54 -24.24
C LEU A 251 14.08 9.78 -23.35
N ARG A 252 14.39 9.61 -22.05
CA ARG A 252 14.53 10.71 -21.09
C ARG A 252 15.54 11.74 -21.57
N ALA A 253 16.75 11.29 -21.94
CA ALA A 253 17.79 12.17 -22.44
C ALA A 253 17.39 12.92 -23.75
N TYR A 254 16.65 12.24 -24.63
CA TYR A 254 16.15 12.87 -25.84
C TYR A 254 15.10 13.94 -25.54
N LEU A 255 14.10 13.63 -24.72
CA LEU A 255 13.02 14.54 -24.37
C LEU A 255 13.55 15.77 -23.61
N ASP A 256 14.51 15.58 -22.71
CA ASP A 256 15.20 16.66 -22.00
C ASP A 256 15.97 17.60 -22.97
N SER A 257 16.45 17.05 -24.08
CA SER A 257 17.14 17.85 -25.11
C SER A 257 16.24 18.70 -26.00
N ILE A 258 14.92 18.40 -26.05
CA ILE A 258 13.95 19.07 -26.93
C ILE A 258 12.88 19.85 -26.16
N GLY A 259 12.93 19.87 -24.84
CA GLY A 259 11.92 20.50 -23.99
C GLY A 259 12.38 20.73 -22.57
N ASP A 260 11.47 21.22 -21.74
CA ASP A 260 11.64 21.34 -20.30
C ASP A 260 10.46 20.70 -19.54
N SER A 261 10.44 20.82 -18.21
CA SER A 261 9.38 20.30 -17.34
C SER A 261 9.10 18.80 -17.54
N LEU A 262 10.12 18.05 -17.97
CA LEU A 262 10.00 16.63 -18.28
C LEU A 262 9.70 15.79 -17.03
N VAL A 263 8.59 15.07 -17.07
CA VAL A 263 8.22 14.06 -16.08
C VAL A 263 7.92 12.76 -16.80
N ILE A 264 8.54 11.65 -16.38
CA ILE A 264 8.24 10.30 -16.86
C ILE A 264 7.85 9.46 -15.66
N GLY A 265 6.57 9.05 -15.61
CA GLY A 265 6.06 8.02 -14.72
C GLY A 265 6.02 6.68 -15.47
N GLU A 266 6.46 5.62 -14.85
CA GLU A 266 6.62 4.30 -15.47
C GLU A 266 6.05 3.22 -14.55
N ASP A 267 5.31 2.27 -15.13
CA ASP A 267 4.91 1.01 -14.51
C ASP A 267 5.32 -0.18 -15.41
N ASP A 268 4.90 -1.38 -15.09
CA ASP A 268 5.30 -2.59 -15.81
C ASP A 268 4.77 -2.63 -17.26
N GLU A 269 3.63 -2.01 -17.56
CA GLU A 269 2.94 -2.08 -18.86
C GLU A 269 3.01 -0.79 -19.66
N CYS A 270 3.03 0.35 -18.97
CA CYS A 270 2.93 1.66 -19.58
C CYS A 270 3.99 2.62 -19.07
N PHE A 271 4.19 3.71 -19.79
CA PHE A 271 4.81 4.89 -19.25
C PHE A 271 4.06 6.14 -19.70
N LYS A 272 3.92 7.10 -18.78
CA LYS A 272 3.30 8.41 -19.00
C LYS A 272 4.39 9.46 -19.04
N VAL A 273 4.35 10.33 -20.03
CA VAL A 273 5.29 11.43 -20.19
C VAL A 273 4.53 12.74 -20.15
N HIS A 274 5.08 13.71 -19.44
CA HIS A 274 4.74 15.12 -19.52
C HIS A 274 5.99 15.88 -19.92
N VAL A 275 5.92 16.72 -20.95
CA VAL A 275 7.05 17.54 -21.42
C VAL A 275 6.52 18.82 -22.10
N HIS A 276 7.15 19.97 -21.79
CA HIS A 276 6.92 21.20 -22.53
C HIS A 276 7.90 21.27 -23.70
N THR A 277 7.42 21.36 -24.91
CA THR A 277 8.26 21.37 -26.12
C THR A 277 7.62 22.19 -27.26
N ASP A 278 8.45 22.71 -28.17
CA ASP A 278 7.95 23.34 -29.40
C ASP A 278 7.72 22.33 -30.54
N ILE A 279 8.15 21.07 -30.34
CA ILE A 279 8.11 20.02 -31.36
C ILE A 279 7.44 18.72 -30.85
N PRO A 280 6.17 18.77 -30.40
CA PRO A 280 5.49 17.64 -29.78
C PRO A 280 5.46 16.39 -30.67
N GLY A 281 5.35 16.55 -32.00
CA GLY A 281 5.37 15.42 -32.92
C GLY A 281 6.65 14.59 -32.88
N TYR A 282 7.80 15.20 -32.60
CA TYR A 282 9.07 14.47 -32.44
C TYR A 282 9.12 13.74 -31.11
N ALA A 283 8.59 14.32 -30.03
CA ALA A 283 8.47 13.65 -28.73
C ALA A 283 7.65 12.36 -28.87
N LEU A 284 6.47 12.42 -29.51
CA LEU A 284 5.62 11.25 -29.76
C LEU A 284 6.30 10.22 -30.66
N THR A 285 6.99 10.65 -31.73
CA THR A 285 7.68 9.75 -32.66
C THR A 285 8.80 8.98 -31.96
N GLU A 286 9.56 9.63 -31.08
CA GLU A 286 10.62 8.98 -30.31
C GLU A 286 10.03 7.98 -29.33
N ALA A 287 8.96 8.35 -28.63
CA ALA A 287 8.28 7.51 -27.66
C ALA A 287 7.71 6.22 -28.28
N GLN A 288 7.20 6.27 -29.51
CA GLN A 288 6.70 5.09 -30.23
C GLN A 288 7.74 4.00 -30.48
N LYS A 289 9.04 4.30 -30.35
CA LYS A 289 10.09 3.26 -30.42
C LYS A 289 10.11 2.31 -29.21
N TYR A 290 9.39 2.68 -28.16
CA TYR A 290 9.32 1.96 -26.89
C TYR A 290 8.00 1.20 -26.71
N GLY A 291 7.00 1.50 -27.56
CA GLY A 291 5.71 0.85 -27.47
C GLY A 291 4.64 1.50 -28.34
N THR A 292 3.40 1.14 -28.10
CA THR A 292 2.23 1.68 -28.78
C THR A 292 1.74 2.93 -28.06
N LEU A 293 1.56 4.03 -28.79
CA LEU A 293 0.98 5.26 -28.24
C LEU A 293 -0.52 5.02 -28.02
N GLU A 294 -0.96 5.10 -26.77
CA GLU A 294 -2.37 4.93 -26.39
C GLU A 294 -3.09 6.27 -26.33
N LEU A 295 -2.41 7.29 -25.81
CA LEU A 295 -2.97 8.62 -25.66
C LEU A 295 -1.91 9.67 -25.98
N ALA A 296 -2.33 10.80 -26.57
CA ALA A 296 -1.52 11.99 -26.68
C ALA A 296 -2.39 13.24 -26.57
N LYS A 297 -2.00 14.15 -25.66
CA LYS A 297 -2.60 15.48 -25.50
C LYS A 297 -1.55 16.52 -25.76
N ILE A 298 -1.90 17.53 -26.56
CA ILE A 298 -1.03 18.66 -26.87
C ILE A 298 -1.84 19.93 -26.68
N GLU A 299 -1.42 20.77 -25.75
CA GLU A 299 -2.05 22.06 -25.46
C GLU A 299 -1.10 23.20 -25.72
N ASN A 300 -1.63 24.29 -26.29
CA ASN A 300 -0.85 25.49 -26.50
C ASN A 300 -0.95 26.40 -25.27
N MET A 301 0.09 26.42 -24.46
CA MET A 301 0.14 27.17 -23.20
C MET A 301 0.04 28.69 -23.41
N ARG A 302 0.49 29.20 -24.57
CA ARG A 302 0.35 30.62 -24.91
C ARG A 302 -1.11 30.98 -25.17
N THR A 303 -1.85 30.14 -25.88
CA THR A 303 -3.30 30.32 -26.11
C THR A 303 -4.08 30.22 -24.81
N GLN A 304 -3.77 29.25 -23.93
CA GLN A 304 -4.41 29.12 -22.61
C GLN A 304 -4.18 30.38 -21.76
N ARG A 305 -2.97 30.89 -21.72
CA ARG A 305 -2.66 32.16 -21.02
C ARG A 305 -3.46 33.33 -21.56
N ASP A 306 -3.53 33.47 -22.90
CA ASP A 306 -4.22 34.58 -23.56
C ASP A 306 -5.76 34.49 -23.34
N ASP A 307 -6.32 33.29 -23.27
CA ASP A 307 -7.73 33.06 -22.93
C ASP A 307 -8.03 33.37 -21.46
N LEU A 308 -7.17 32.94 -20.54
CA LEU A 308 -7.29 33.28 -19.10
C LEU A 308 -7.16 34.78 -18.88
N ALA A 309 -6.23 35.45 -19.54
CA ALA A 309 -6.06 36.91 -19.47
C ALA A 309 -7.26 37.68 -20.05
N ALA A 310 -7.99 37.07 -21.00
CA ALA A 310 -9.22 37.62 -21.59
C ALA A 310 -10.49 37.25 -20.82
N GLY A 311 -10.38 36.52 -19.68
CA GLY A 311 -11.53 36.07 -18.88
C GLY A 311 -12.41 35.00 -19.58
N ARG A 312 -11.88 34.29 -20.58
CA ARG A 312 -12.53 33.17 -21.25
C ARG A 312 -12.17 31.88 -20.55
N GLN A 313 -13.12 30.95 -20.44
CA GLN A 313 -12.82 29.60 -19.96
C GLN A 313 -11.88 28.93 -20.98
N ALA A 314 -10.71 28.49 -20.53
CA ALA A 314 -9.88 27.61 -21.31
C ALA A 314 -10.69 26.32 -21.59
N HIS A 315 -10.65 25.82 -22.84
CA HIS A 315 -11.30 24.57 -23.18
C HIS A 315 -10.73 23.46 -22.31
N SER A 316 -11.61 22.84 -21.52
CA SER A 316 -11.30 21.86 -20.51
C SER A 316 -11.08 20.47 -21.13
N THR A 317 -10.27 19.73 -20.48
CA THR A 317 -9.74 18.38 -20.69
C THR A 317 -10.71 17.26 -20.34
N ASP A 318 -12.02 17.48 -20.34
CA ASP A 318 -13.06 16.51 -19.95
C ASP A 318 -12.95 15.17 -20.73
N ASP A 319 -12.37 15.19 -21.94
CA ASP A 319 -12.17 13.98 -22.75
C ASP A 319 -11.04 13.05 -22.23
N LEU A 320 -10.08 13.57 -21.46
CA LEU A 320 -8.97 12.75 -20.93
C LEU A 320 -9.37 11.94 -19.72
N ASP A 321 -10.13 12.54 -18.80
CA ASP A 321 -10.65 11.84 -17.64
C ASP A 321 -11.57 10.70 -18.08
N ALA A 322 -12.36 10.90 -19.16
CA ALA A 322 -13.21 9.86 -19.74
C ALA A 322 -12.40 8.71 -20.38
N VAL A 323 -11.28 9.02 -21.03
CA VAL A 323 -10.39 8.01 -21.63
C VAL A 323 -9.57 7.29 -20.54
N GLU A 324 -9.10 8.00 -19.51
CA GLU A 324 -8.48 7.35 -18.33
C GLU A 324 -9.49 6.42 -17.63
N GLU A 325 -10.75 6.85 -17.44
CA GLU A 325 -11.81 6.00 -16.89
C GLU A 325 -12.14 4.79 -17.79
N GLU A 326 -12.11 4.97 -19.13
CA GLU A 326 -12.33 3.86 -20.06
C GLU A 326 -11.14 2.89 -20.10
N LEU A 327 -9.91 3.37 -20.02
CA LEU A 327 -8.71 2.56 -19.89
C LEU A 327 -8.67 1.82 -18.56
N GLU A 328 -8.97 2.50 -17.45
CA GLU A 328 -9.10 1.88 -16.13
C GLU A 328 -10.23 0.83 -16.11
N ALA A 329 -11.36 1.10 -16.78
CA ALA A 329 -12.46 0.14 -16.90
C ALA A 329 -12.07 -1.09 -17.74
N GLN A 330 -11.30 -0.92 -18.81
CA GLN A 330 -10.77 -2.02 -19.62
C GLN A 330 -9.71 -2.82 -18.86
N GLU A 331 -8.84 -2.17 -18.11
CA GLU A 331 -7.83 -2.82 -17.27
C GLU A 331 -8.43 -3.61 -16.11
N ASN A 332 -9.57 -3.16 -15.57
CA ASN A 332 -10.30 -3.83 -14.50
C ASN A 332 -11.34 -4.83 -15.02
N ALA A 333 -11.43 -5.03 -16.33
CA ALA A 333 -12.37 -5.98 -16.93
C ALA A 333 -12.08 -7.41 -16.46
N VAL A 334 -13.13 -8.12 -16.06
CA VAL A 334 -13.02 -9.52 -15.63
C VAL A 334 -12.75 -10.41 -16.86
N THR A 335 -11.58 -11.02 -16.92
CA THR A 335 -11.24 -11.98 -17.97
C THR A 335 -12.12 -13.23 -17.84
N PRO A 336 -12.78 -13.69 -18.91
CA PRO A 336 -13.58 -14.90 -18.89
C PRO A 336 -12.77 -16.11 -18.44
N ALA A 337 -13.40 -17.01 -17.68
CA ALA A 337 -12.75 -18.20 -17.19
C ALA A 337 -12.47 -19.20 -18.33
N GLU A 338 -11.21 -19.59 -18.49
CA GLU A 338 -10.75 -20.66 -19.39
C GLU A 338 -10.43 -21.94 -18.60
N LYS A 339 -10.20 -21.81 -17.31
CA LYS A 339 -9.90 -22.92 -16.40
C LYS A 339 -10.61 -22.74 -15.05
N ARG A 340 -10.68 -23.82 -14.29
CA ARG A 340 -11.39 -23.81 -13.00
C ARG A 340 -10.62 -23.06 -11.93
N TYR A 341 -9.31 -23.29 -11.80
CA TYR A 341 -8.46 -22.75 -10.75
C TYR A 341 -7.39 -21.85 -11.34
N GLY A 342 -7.13 -20.72 -10.71
CA GLY A 342 -6.05 -19.81 -11.00
C GLY A 342 -5.37 -19.32 -9.74
N PHE A 343 -4.16 -18.78 -9.88
CA PHE A 343 -3.30 -18.39 -8.78
C PHE A 343 -2.74 -16.99 -9.00
N VAL A 344 -2.82 -16.18 -7.94
CA VAL A 344 -2.21 -14.85 -7.87
C VAL A 344 -1.22 -14.86 -6.72
N ALA A 345 0.04 -14.52 -6.95
CA ALA A 345 1.03 -14.41 -5.89
C ALA A 345 1.56 -12.98 -5.77
N VAL A 346 1.79 -12.53 -4.54
CA VAL A 346 2.47 -11.27 -4.27
C VAL A 346 3.94 -11.55 -4.00
N CYS A 347 4.85 -10.93 -4.74
CA CYS A 347 6.29 -11.01 -4.47
C CYS A 347 7.03 -9.80 -5.08
N ALA A 348 8.25 -9.57 -4.58
CA ALA A 348 9.21 -8.63 -5.14
C ALA A 348 10.48 -9.39 -5.51
N GLY A 349 11.02 -9.10 -6.68
CA GLY A 349 12.18 -9.78 -7.26
C GLY A 349 11.83 -10.70 -8.42
N ASP A 350 12.52 -10.51 -9.55
CA ASP A 350 12.21 -11.25 -10.80
C ASP A 350 12.42 -12.75 -10.67
N GLY A 351 13.46 -13.18 -9.94
CA GLY A 351 13.73 -14.59 -9.73
C GLY A 351 12.65 -15.28 -8.87
N LEU A 352 12.09 -14.57 -7.88
CA LEU A 352 10.95 -15.07 -7.11
C LEU A 352 9.68 -15.14 -7.98
N ALA A 353 9.44 -14.13 -8.81
CA ALA A 353 8.32 -14.12 -9.74
C ALA A 353 8.43 -15.29 -10.75
N ASP A 354 9.62 -15.53 -11.29
CA ASP A 354 9.87 -16.65 -12.19
C ASP A 354 9.67 -18.02 -11.51
N THR A 355 10.06 -18.12 -10.24
CA THR A 355 9.79 -19.33 -9.44
C THR A 355 8.29 -19.59 -9.32
N PHE A 356 7.49 -18.56 -9.00
CA PHE A 356 6.03 -18.69 -8.92
C PHE A 356 5.40 -19.05 -10.29
N ARG A 357 5.85 -18.40 -11.37
CA ARG A 357 5.38 -18.73 -12.72
C ARG A 357 5.69 -20.17 -13.10
N ALA A 358 6.90 -20.66 -12.77
CA ALA A 358 7.28 -22.05 -12.99
C ALA A 358 6.41 -23.06 -12.23
N LEU A 359 5.88 -22.66 -11.08
CA LEU A 359 4.93 -23.44 -10.28
C LEU A 359 3.48 -23.32 -10.75
N GLY A 360 3.20 -22.54 -11.80
CA GLY A 360 1.87 -22.40 -12.39
C GLY A 360 1.03 -21.24 -11.84
N VAL A 361 1.65 -20.26 -11.17
CA VAL A 361 0.98 -19.01 -10.83
C VAL A 361 0.70 -18.21 -12.10
N ASP A 362 -0.53 -17.73 -12.26
CA ASP A 362 -1.00 -17.05 -13.47
C ASP A 362 -0.53 -15.61 -13.54
N THR A 363 -0.68 -14.88 -12.42
CA THR A 363 -0.36 -13.46 -12.33
C THR A 363 0.40 -13.15 -11.06
N ILE A 364 1.29 -12.16 -11.16
CA ILE A 364 2.13 -11.69 -10.05
C ILE A 364 1.76 -10.25 -9.73
N VAL A 365 1.48 -9.98 -8.46
CA VAL A 365 1.37 -8.63 -7.93
C VAL A 365 2.74 -8.21 -7.41
N SER A 366 3.35 -7.23 -8.05
CA SER A 366 4.65 -6.70 -7.62
C SER A 366 4.52 -5.92 -6.31
N GLY A 367 5.38 -6.20 -5.35
CA GLY A 367 5.41 -5.51 -4.05
C GLY A 367 5.55 -6.44 -2.85
N GLY A 368 5.28 -5.88 -1.67
CA GLY A 368 5.21 -6.65 -0.42
C GLY A 368 6.40 -6.53 0.52
N GLN A 369 7.47 -5.84 0.14
CA GLN A 369 8.65 -5.64 0.98
C GLN A 369 8.83 -4.15 1.34
N THR A 370 8.88 -3.28 0.35
CA THR A 370 9.05 -1.83 0.51
C THR A 370 7.74 -1.07 0.34
N MET A 371 6.79 -1.65 -0.41
CA MET A 371 5.49 -1.06 -0.68
C MET A 371 4.42 -2.16 -0.72
N ASN A 372 3.43 -2.07 0.19
CA ASN A 372 2.29 -2.98 0.16
C ASN A 372 1.39 -2.63 -1.03
N PRO A 373 1.03 -3.60 -1.89
CA PRO A 373 0.09 -3.37 -2.96
C PRO A 373 -1.27 -2.94 -2.41
N SER A 374 -2.01 -2.12 -3.16
CA SER A 374 -3.38 -1.77 -2.81
C SER A 374 -4.32 -2.96 -3.03
N THR A 375 -5.47 -2.94 -2.37
CA THR A 375 -6.56 -3.90 -2.66
C THR A 375 -6.93 -3.88 -4.15
N GLU A 376 -6.91 -2.69 -4.77
CA GLU A 376 -7.16 -2.53 -6.20
C GLU A 376 -6.10 -3.20 -7.07
N ALA A 377 -4.81 -3.07 -6.75
CA ALA A 377 -3.73 -3.73 -7.48
C ALA A 377 -3.87 -5.26 -7.43
N ILE A 378 -4.23 -5.81 -6.27
CA ILE A 378 -4.48 -7.24 -6.12
C ILE A 378 -5.73 -7.65 -6.94
N LEU A 379 -6.81 -6.88 -6.85
CA LEU A 379 -8.07 -7.14 -7.56
C LEU A 379 -7.88 -7.12 -9.07
N LYS A 380 -7.08 -6.20 -9.60
CA LYS A 380 -6.72 -6.12 -11.02
C LYS A 380 -6.13 -7.44 -11.51
N GLU A 381 -5.16 -8.01 -10.79
CA GLU A 381 -4.54 -9.28 -11.17
C GLU A 381 -5.49 -10.47 -10.99
N VAL A 382 -6.36 -10.45 -9.97
CA VAL A 382 -7.44 -11.43 -9.83
C VAL A 382 -8.39 -11.40 -11.02
N ASN A 383 -8.81 -10.21 -11.48
CA ASN A 383 -9.70 -10.06 -12.63
C ASN A 383 -9.05 -10.52 -13.93
N ARG A 384 -7.74 -10.31 -14.10
CA ARG A 384 -6.96 -10.77 -15.26
C ARG A 384 -6.76 -12.28 -15.32
N THR A 385 -6.78 -12.97 -14.16
CA THR A 385 -6.57 -14.43 -14.09
C THR A 385 -7.74 -15.16 -14.74
N PRO A 386 -7.55 -15.97 -15.81
CA PRO A 386 -8.64 -16.56 -16.60
C PRO A 386 -9.21 -17.82 -15.91
N SER A 387 -9.80 -17.67 -14.73
CA SER A 387 -10.30 -18.79 -13.91
C SER A 387 -11.58 -18.44 -13.15
N GLU A 388 -12.35 -19.48 -12.77
CA GLU A 388 -13.56 -19.33 -11.97
C GLU A 388 -13.23 -19.08 -10.50
N VAL A 389 -12.24 -19.81 -9.97
CA VAL A 389 -11.75 -19.72 -8.59
C VAL A 389 -10.31 -19.24 -8.62
N VAL A 390 -10.01 -18.19 -7.88
CA VAL A 390 -8.67 -17.60 -7.77
C VAL A 390 -8.15 -17.77 -6.36
N PHE A 391 -7.02 -18.45 -6.22
CA PHE A 391 -6.26 -18.53 -4.97
C PHE A 391 -5.25 -17.39 -4.92
N ILE A 392 -5.26 -16.63 -3.82
CA ILE A 392 -4.31 -15.54 -3.60
C ILE A 392 -3.30 -15.96 -2.56
N LEU A 393 -2.01 -15.81 -2.87
CA LEU A 393 -0.86 -16.03 -2.01
C LEU A 393 -0.23 -14.68 -1.66
N PRO A 394 -0.60 -14.05 -0.52
CA PRO A 394 -0.11 -12.71 -0.15
C PRO A 394 1.38 -12.66 0.17
N ASN A 395 1.96 -13.76 0.68
CA ASN A 395 3.38 -13.93 1.00
C ASN A 395 3.98 -12.84 1.92
N ASN A 396 3.10 -12.09 2.58
CA ASN A 396 3.42 -11.08 3.57
C ASN A 396 2.20 -10.89 4.51
N LYS A 397 2.43 -10.95 5.82
CA LYS A 397 1.38 -10.79 6.84
C LYS A 397 0.59 -9.48 6.70
N ASN A 398 1.25 -8.40 6.20
CA ASN A 398 0.65 -7.07 6.05
C ASN A 398 -0.30 -6.99 4.83
N ILE A 399 -0.24 -7.97 3.93
CA ILE A 399 -1.04 -8.00 2.70
C ILE A 399 -2.25 -8.93 2.83
N ILE A 400 -2.25 -9.87 3.78
CA ILE A 400 -3.34 -10.84 3.95
C ILE A 400 -4.71 -10.16 4.05
N MET A 401 -4.81 -9.09 4.85
CA MET A 401 -6.08 -8.37 5.01
C MET A 401 -6.50 -7.65 3.72
N ALA A 402 -5.56 -7.06 2.99
CA ALA A 402 -5.86 -6.41 1.70
C ALA A 402 -6.34 -7.44 0.66
N ALA A 403 -5.72 -8.62 0.62
CA ALA A 403 -6.17 -9.73 -0.24
C ALA A 403 -7.59 -10.21 0.15
N GLN A 404 -7.90 -10.32 1.43
CA GLN A 404 -9.24 -10.67 1.91
C GLN A 404 -10.30 -9.64 1.54
N GLN A 405 -9.95 -8.35 1.46
CA GLN A 405 -10.87 -7.30 1.04
C GLN A 405 -11.29 -7.41 -0.45
N CYS A 406 -10.55 -8.17 -1.26
CA CYS A 406 -10.94 -8.44 -2.65
C CYS A 406 -12.20 -9.31 -2.75
N GLU A 407 -12.54 -10.09 -1.70
CA GLU A 407 -13.75 -10.89 -1.67
C GLU A 407 -15.00 -10.00 -1.81
N GLY A 408 -15.87 -10.34 -2.74
CA GLY A 408 -17.09 -9.57 -3.02
C GLY A 408 -16.89 -8.30 -3.85
N LEU A 409 -15.67 -8.00 -4.32
CA LEU A 409 -15.38 -6.92 -5.27
C LEU A 409 -15.27 -7.42 -6.72
N THR A 410 -15.37 -8.72 -6.96
CA THR A 410 -15.37 -9.37 -8.26
C THR A 410 -16.42 -10.46 -8.32
N GLU A 411 -16.79 -10.89 -9.53
CA GLU A 411 -17.68 -12.03 -9.74
C GLU A 411 -16.98 -13.38 -9.55
N LYS A 412 -15.64 -13.40 -9.50
CA LYS A 412 -14.85 -14.62 -9.28
C LYS A 412 -14.90 -15.06 -7.84
N GLN A 413 -14.81 -16.35 -7.61
CA GLN A 413 -14.62 -16.89 -6.27
C GLN A 413 -13.16 -16.70 -5.85
N ILE A 414 -12.92 -15.92 -4.80
CA ILE A 414 -11.58 -15.71 -4.23
C ILE A 414 -11.40 -16.60 -3.01
N ILE A 415 -10.20 -17.19 -2.88
CA ILE A 415 -9.75 -17.90 -1.69
C ILE A 415 -8.34 -17.42 -1.34
N VAL A 416 -8.18 -16.80 -0.18
CA VAL A 416 -6.88 -16.33 0.29
C VAL A 416 -6.18 -17.44 1.09
N ILE A 417 -4.99 -17.84 0.65
CA ILE A 417 -4.09 -18.71 1.38
C ILE A 417 -3.20 -17.83 2.25
N PRO A 418 -3.33 -17.82 3.58
CA PRO A 418 -2.73 -16.80 4.45
C PRO A 418 -1.22 -16.99 4.64
N THR A 419 -0.47 -17.03 3.54
CA THR A 419 0.98 -17.12 3.52
C THR A 419 1.60 -15.82 4.01
N ALA A 420 2.50 -15.89 4.99
CA ALA A 420 3.16 -14.74 5.58
C ALA A 420 4.56 -14.48 5.00
N THR A 421 5.10 -15.43 4.24
CA THR A 421 6.43 -15.36 3.61
C THR A 421 6.40 -16.00 2.22
N VAL A 422 7.34 -15.60 1.36
CA VAL A 422 7.49 -16.17 0.01
C VAL A 422 7.72 -17.69 0.04
N PRO A 423 8.61 -18.25 0.89
CA PRO A 423 8.77 -19.68 1.00
C PRO A 423 7.45 -20.41 1.31
N GLN A 424 6.64 -19.90 2.25
CA GLN A 424 5.33 -20.47 2.54
C GLN A 424 4.42 -20.52 1.30
N GLY A 425 4.46 -19.48 0.46
CA GLY A 425 3.70 -19.45 -0.79
C GLY A 425 4.19 -20.47 -1.81
N ILE A 426 5.50 -20.65 -1.91
CA ILE A 426 6.11 -21.64 -2.81
C ILE A 426 5.71 -23.06 -2.40
N THR A 427 5.87 -23.42 -1.12
CA THR A 427 5.50 -24.74 -0.60
C THR A 427 3.99 -24.97 -0.69
N ALA A 428 3.16 -23.94 -0.46
CA ALA A 428 1.74 -24.02 -0.70
C ALA A 428 1.41 -24.39 -2.17
N MET A 429 2.07 -23.73 -3.15
CA MET A 429 1.89 -24.05 -4.57
C MET A 429 2.32 -25.49 -4.91
N MET A 430 3.40 -25.98 -4.32
CA MET A 430 3.86 -27.36 -4.55
C MET A 430 2.87 -28.41 -4.03
N SER A 431 2.02 -28.05 -3.08
CA SER A 431 0.99 -28.96 -2.55
C SER A 431 -0.32 -28.98 -3.33
N PHE A 432 -0.43 -28.17 -4.39
CA PHE A 432 -1.62 -28.12 -5.22
C PHE A 432 -1.84 -29.42 -6.00
N ASP A 433 -2.99 -30.06 -5.80
CA ASP A 433 -3.42 -31.22 -6.59
C ASP A 433 -4.44 -30.77 -7.65
N PRO A 434 -4.09 -30.82 -8.95
CA PRO A 434 -4.99 -30.41 -10.04
C PRO A 434 -6.19 -31.36 -10.21
N ASN A 435 -6.18 -32.56 -9.60
CA ASN A 435 -7.28 -33.53 -9.66
C ASN A 435 -8.33 -33.29 -8.57
N GLU A 436 -8.01 -32.52 -7.54
CA GLU A 436 -8.97 -32.17 -6.48
C GLU A 436 -10.04 -31.20 -7.02
N THR A 437 -11.30 -31.48 -6.73
CA THR A 437 -12.42 -30.71 -7.26
C THR A 437 -13.05 -29.75 -6.25
N ASP A 438 -12.76 -29.90 -4.96
CA ASP A 438 -13.26 -29.02 -3.93
C ASP A 438 -12.23 -27.91 -3.61
N PRO A 439 -12.53 -26.64 -3.91
CA PRO A 439 -11.61 -25.53 -3.65
C PRO A 439 -11.23 -25.39 -2.17
N GLN A 440 -12.10 -25.78 -1.25
CA GLN A 440 -11.83 -25.69 0.19
C GLN A 440 -10.84 -26.77 0.63
N THR A 441 -10.93 -27.96 0.07
CA THR A 441 -9.97 -29.04 0.30
C THR A 441 -8.58 -28.65 -0.21
N ILE A 442 -8.50 -28.04 -1.42
CA ILE A 442 -7.27 -27.49 -1.98
C ILE A 442 -6.68 -26.43 -1.02
N ALA A 443 -7.49 -25.46 -0.60
CA ALA A 443 -7.04 -24.41 0.30
C ALA A 443 -6.50 -24.97 1.62
N GLN A 444 -7.17 -25.96 2.22
CA GLN A 444 -6.72 -26.59 3.45
C GLN A 444 -5.38 -27.30 3.28
N ALA A 445 -5.17 -28.01 2.17
CA ALA A 445 -3.89 -28.65 1.85
C ALA A 445 -2.77 -27.62 1.69
N MET A 446 -3.03 -26.54 0.94
CA MET A 446 -2.07 -25.45 0.74
C MET A 446 -1.71 -24.74 2.05
N VAL A 447 -2.69 -24.47 2.91
CA VAL A 447 -2.46 -23.88 4.24
C VAL A 447 -1.64 -24.83 5.13
N ALA A 448 -1.97 -26.11 5.14
CA ALA A 448 -1.22 -27.10 5.91
C ALA A 448 0.24 -27.17 5.45
N ALA A 449 0.50 -27.19 4.15
CA ALA A 449 1.84 -27.17 3.59
C ALA A 449 2.60 -25.88 3.95
N ALA A 450 1.97 -24.71 3.84
CA ALA A 450 2.59 -23.46 4.22
C ALA A 450 3.03 -23.42 5.70
N GLN A 451 2.31 -24.11 6.57
CA GLN A 451 2.61 -24.14 8.02
C GLN A 451 3.81 -25.03 8.39
N THR A 452 4.28 -25.90 7.49
CA THR A 452 5.48 -26.71 7.74
C THR A 452 6.76 -25.91 7.53
N VAL A 453 6.68 -24.76 6.86
CA VAL A 453 7.83 -23.96 6.48
C VAL A 453 8.21 -22.97 7.57
N SER A 454 9.43 -23.09 8.08
CA SER A 454 10.08 -22.03 8.85
C SER A 454 10.89 -21.14 7.92
N THR A 455 10.77 -19.82 8.08
CA THR A 455 11.44 -18.85 7.20
C THR A 455 12.41 -17.98 7.96
N ALA A 456 13.69 -18.05 7.58
CA ALA A 456 14.68 -17.10 8.02
C ALA A 456 14.86 -15.98 6.97
N GLN A 457 15.04 -14.74 7.44
CA GLN A 457 15.24 -13.56 6.59
C GLN A 457 16.41 -12.74 7.14
N ILE A 458 17.30 -12.28 6.27
CA ILE A 458 18.41 -11.40 6.67
C ILE A 458 18.27 -10.06 5.98
N THR A 459 18.26 -8.99 6.79
CA THR A 459 18.19 -7.59 6.36
C THR A 459 19.19 -6.73 7.15
N TYR A 460 19.08 -5.43 7.11
CA TYR A 460 19.92 -4.49 7.87
C TYR A 460 19.07 -3.57 8.74
N ALA A 461 19.69 -3.05 9.80
CA ALA A 461 19.10 -2.06 10.68
C ALA A 461 19.21 -0.65 10.09
N ALA A 462 18.08 0.02 9.84
CA ALA A 462 18.04 1.38 9.33
C ALA A 462 18.33 2.43 10.42
N ARG A 463 18.30 2.05 11.69
CA ARG A 463 18.55 2.93 12.85
C ARG A 463 18.96 2.15 14.08
N ASN A 464 19.50 2.86 15.09
CA ASN A 464 19.79 2.27 16.39
C ASN A 464 18.48 1.94 17.12
N SER A 465 18.39 0.75 17.69
CA SER A 465 17.27 0.34 18.54
C SER A 465 17.71 -0.68 19.59
N ASP A 466 16.89 -0.90 20.61
CA ASP A 466 17.05 -2.00 21.56
C ASP A 466 15.78 -2.84 21.50
N PHE A 467 15.91 -4.10 21.09
CA PHE A 467 14.76 -4.98 20.89
C PHE A 467 15.06 -6.39 21.41
N ASP A 468 14.18 -6.90 22.27
CA ASP A 468 14.26 -8.25 22.89
C ASP A 468 15.62 -8.59 23.56
N GLY A 469 16.31 -7.55 24.09
CA GLY A 469 17.64 -7.70 24.71
C GLY A 469 18.82 -7.68 23.72
N PHE A 470 18.55 -7.38 22.45
CA PHE A 470 19.56 -7.13 21.44
C PHE A 470 19.77 -5.62 21.29
N ALA A 471 20.99 -5.16 21.50
CA ALA A 471 21.41 -3.81 21.12
C ALA A 471 21.67 -3.80 19.61
N ILE A 472 20.83 -3.13 18.85
CA ILE A 472 20.89 -3.03 17.40
C ILE A 472 21.47 -1.65 17.05
N ASN A 473 22.55 -1.62 16.28
CA ASN A 473 23.09 -0.37 15.76
C ASN A 473 22.73 -0.21 14.29
N GLU A 474 22.61 1.03 13.85
CA GLU A 474 22.45 1.34 12.44
C GLU A 474 23.52 0.68 11.59
N GLY A 475 23.11 -0.01 10.53
CA GLY A 475 23.96 -0.78 9.64
C GLY A 475 24.34 -2.19 10.11
N ASP A 476 23.90 -2.63 11.31
CA ASP A 476 24.02 -4.03 11.70
C ASP A 476 23.10 -4.91 10.83
N TYR A 477 23.53 -6.12 10.52
CA TYR A 477 22.67 -7.13 9.92
C TYR A 477 21.73 -7.72 10.96
N LEU A 478 20.50 -7.98 10.54
CA LEU A 478 19.44 -8.58 11.35
C LEU A 478 19.01 -9.90 10.74
N ALA A 479 19.00 -10.97 11.53
CA ALA A 479 18.37 -12.23 11.17
C ALA A 479 17.03 -12.35 11.86
N LEU A 480 15.98 -12.57 11.09
CA LEU A 480 14.63 -12.86 11.55
C LEU A 480 14.34 -14.34 11.31
N LEU A 481 13.65 -14.99 12.24
CA LEU A 481 13.13 -16.36 12.09
C LEU A 481 11.65 -16.33 12.40
N ASP A 482 10.83 -16.70 11.43
CA ASP A 482 9.37 -16.64 11.50
C ASP A 482 8.83 -15.27 11.97
N GLY A 483 9.49 -14.20 11.49
CA GLY A 483 9.16 -12.82 11.83
C GLY A 483 9.58 -12.34 13.21
N LYS A 484 10.38 -13.13 13.96
CA LYS A 484 10.98 -12.74 15.25
C LYS A 484 12.48 -12.51 15.08
N LEU A 485 13.03 -11.56 15.84
CA LEU A 485 14.46 -11.33 15.82
C LEU A 485 15.20 -12.57 16.36
N PHE A 486 16.03 -13.17 15.50
CA PHE A 486 16.85 -14.33 15.82
C PHE A 486 18.24 -13.92 16.30
N GLY A 487 18.81 -12.89 15.68
CA GLY A 487 20.13 -12.37 16.02
C GLY A 487 20.48 -11.10 15.27
N THR A 488 21.52 -10.42 15.76
CA THR A 488 22.11 -9.24 15.12
C THR A 488 23.62 -9.35 15.12
N SER A 489 24.28 -8.92 14.04
CA SER A 489 25.74 -8.90 13.93
C SER A 489 26.19 -7.89 12.86
N ARG A 490 27.44 -7.42 12.98
CA ARG A 490 28.12 -6.69 11.90
C ARG A 490 28.64 -7.59 10.79
N SER A 491 28.63 -8.90 11.01
CA SER A 491 29.08 -9.92 10.06
C SER A 491 27.90 -10.74 9.54
N MET A 492 27.64 -10.68 8.25
CA MET A 492 26.68 -11.53 7.56
C MET A 492 27.01 -13.02 7.75
N ASP A 493 28.28 -13.38 7.62
CA ASP A 493 28.74 -14.76 7.74
C ASP A 493 28.46 -15.35 9.13
N GLU A 494 28.51 -14.54 10.18
CA GLU A 494 28.18 -14.97 11.55
C GLU A 494 26.69 -15.33 11.69
N LEU A 495 25.79 -14.52 11.14
CA LEU A 495 24.36 -14.79 11.15
C LEU A 495 24.01 -16.02 10.31
N LEU A 496 24.63 -16.16 9.13
CA LEU A 496 24.44 -17.33 8.27
C LEU A 496 24.94 -18.63 8.97
N ASP A 497 26.05 -18.59 9.68
CA ASP A 497 26.56 -19.72 10.45
C ASP A 497 25.60 -20.09 11.60
N GLN A 498 25.06 -19.10 12.32
CA GLN A 498 24.06 -19.35 13.37
C GLN A 498 22.77 -19.94 12.81
N LEU A 499 22.27 -19.44 11.68
CA LEU A 499 21.07 -19.96 11.02
C LEU A 499 21.29 -21.38 10.47
N SER A 500 22.47 -21.67 9.89
CA SER A 500 22.78 -23.03 9.40
C SER A 500 22.83 -24.06 10.53
N ARG A 501 23.36 -23.68 11.70
CA ARG A 501 23.32 -24.55 12.89
C ARG A 501 21.92 -24.73 13.43
N HIS A 502 21.09 -23.68 13.36
CA HIS A 502 19.67 -23.78 13.74
C HIS A 502 18.93 -24.76 12.82
N ALA A 503 19.10 -24.64 11.50
CA ALA A 503 18.51 -25.54 10.52
C ALA A 503 18.92 -27.02 10.78
N ALA A 504 20.20 -27.26 11.09
CA ALA A 504 20.69 -28.58 11.45
C ALA A 504 20.03 -29.12 12.73
N GLN A 505 19.86 -28.27 13.75
CA GLN A 505 19.19 -28.66 15.01
C GLN A 505 17.70 -28.91 14.82
N ALA A 506 17.06 -28.20 13.89
CA ALA A 506 15.67 -28.43 13.52
C ALA A 506 15.45 -29.71 12.72
N GLY A 507 16.53 -30.33 12.21
CA GLY A 507 16.44 -31.55 11.40
C GLY A 507 15.88 -31.27 10.00
N ALA A 508 16.21 -30.12 9.41
CA ALA A 508 15.73 -29.73 8.10
C ALA A 508 16.11 -30.76 7.03
N GLU A 509 15.14 -31.11 6.19
CA GLU A 509 15.30 -32.02 5.04
C GLU A 509 15.46 -31.23 3.73
N TYR A 510 14.84 -30.06 3.63
CA TYR A 510 14.93 -29.15 2.46
C TYR A 510 15.26 -27.74 2.91
N ILE A 511 16.23 -27.12 2.24
CA ILE A 511 16.66 -25.74 2.51
C ILE A 511 16.82 -25.01 1.18
N ASN A 512 15.93 -24.03 0.92
CA ASN A 512 16.04 -23.16 -0.25
C ASN A 512 16.50 -21.76 0.19
N ILE A 513 17.56 -21.26 -0.44
CA ILE A 513 18.20 -19.99 -0.12
C ILE A 513 17.95 -19.02 -1.28
N TYR A 514 17.00 -18.11 -1.12
CA TYR A 514 16.71 -17.08 -2.11
C TYR A 514 17.61 -15.87 -1.87
N THR A 515 18.48 -15.57 -2.86
CA THR A 515 19.43 -14.44 -2.77
C THR A 515 18.82 -13.15 -3.29
N GLY A 516 18.99 -12.07 -2.53
CA GLY A 516 18.50 -10.74 -2.88
C GLY A 516 19.41 -10.03 -3.90
N GLU A 517 18.94 -8.86 -4.36
CA GLU A 517 19.60 -8.03 -5.36
C GLU A 517 21.06 -7.66 -5.01
N GLY A 518 21.37 -7.49 -3.71
CA GLY A 518 22.71 -7.15 -3.22
C GLY A 518 23.65 -8.33 -3.01
N VAL A 519 23.27 -9.57 -3.38
CA VAL A 519 24.06 -10.79 -3.16
C VAL A 519 24.56 -11.34 -4.47
N SER A 520 25.89 -11.48 -4.61
CA SER A 520 26.50 -12.06 -5.80
C SER A 520 26.30 -13.58 -5.88
N ALA A 521 26.40 -14.13 -7.10
CA ALA A 521 26.31 -15.58 -7.32
C ALA A 521 27.36 -16.37 -6.50
N GLU A 522 28.56 -15.80 -6.31
CA GLU A 522 29.62 -16.42 -5.50
C GLU A 522 29.26 -16.47 -4.01
N GLU A 523 28.61 -15.42 -3.49
CA GLU A 523 28.14 -15.38 -2.10
C GLU A 523 26.98 -16.35 -1.91
N GLY A 524 26.06 -16.44 -2.87
CA GLY A 524 24.99 -17.44 -2.87
C GLY A 524 25.53 -18.87 -2.81
N ALA A 525 26.48 -19.21 -3.68
CA ALA A 525 27.12 -20.53 -3.70
C ALA A 525 27.92 -20.83 -2.40
N ARG A 526 28.55 -19.81 -1.80
CA ARG A 526 29.23 -19.95 -0.50
C ARG A 526 28.23 -20.25 0.62
N THR A 527 27.09 -19.57 0.61
CA THR A 527 26.02 -19.78 1.60
C THR A 527 25.42 -21.18 1.44
N GLU A 528 25.14 -21.62 0.22
CA GLU A 528 24.68 -22.98 -0.07
C GLU A 528 25.67 -24.03 0.47
N ALA A 529 26.95 -23.89 0.18
CA ALA A 529 28.00 -24.80 0.69
C ALA A 529 28.10 -24.78 2.22
N LEU A 530 27.84 -23.63 2.87
CA LEU A 530 27.80 -23.54 4.34
C LEU A 530 26.65 -24.38 4.91
N PHE A 531 25.43 -24.19 4.38
CA PHE A 531 24.26 -24.93 4.85
C PHE A 531 24.38 -26.42 4.54
N ALA A 532 24.81 -26.82 3.34
CA ALA A 532 25.03 -28.22 2.97
C ALA A 532 26.07 -28.91 3.89
N ARG A 533 27.08 -28.19 4.34
CA ARG A 533 28.06 -28.73 5.30
C ARG A 533 27.47 -28.91 6.70
N CYS A 534 26.60 -27.97 7.14
CA CYS A 534 26.00 -28.03 8.46
C CYS A 534 24.81 -28.99 8.52
N CYS A 535 24.10 -29.19 7.41
CA CYS A 535 22.94 -30.05 7.25
C CYS A 535 23.21 -31.11 6.17
N PRO A 536 24.07 -32.12 6.43
CA PRO A 536 24.54 -33.05 5.39
C PRO A 536 23.43 -33.98 4.86
N ASP A 537 22.34 -34.12 5.59
CA ASP A 537 21.20 -34.94 5.20
C ASP A 537 20.10 -34.13 4.48
N ALA A 538 20.24 -32.81 4.41
CA ALA A 538 19.30 -31.91 3.75
C ALA A 538 19.68 -31.69 2.27
N GLU A 539 18.66 -31.53 1.43
CA GLU A 539 18.82 -30.98 0.09
C GLU A 539 18.85 -29.44 0.18
N VAL A 540 19.97 -28.83 -0.25
CA VAL A 540 20.19 -27.38 -0.16
C VAL A 540 20.36 -26.79 -1.55
N ALA A 541 19.66 -25.71 -1.85
CA ALA A 541 19.77 -25.00 -3.12
C ALA A 541 19.80 -23.48 -2.92
N ALA A 542 20.71 -22.80 -3.63
CA ALA A 542 20.70 -21.33 -3.74
C ALA A 542 20.01 -20.91 -5.05
N ILE A 543 19.01 -20.05 -4.92
CA ILE A 543 18.14 -19.59 -6.01
C ILE A 543 18.25 -18.07 -6.08
N PRO A 544 18.58 -17.47 -7.23
CA PRO A 544 18.53 -16.03 -7.41
C PRO A 544 17.07 -15.53 -7.25
N GLY A 545 16.78 -14.81 -6.17
CA GLY A 545 15.43 -14.28 -5.92
C GLY A 545 15.26 -12.85 -6.44
N GLY A 546 16.31 -12.03 -6.36
CA GLY A 546 16.29 -10.64 -6.81
C GLY A 546 15.45 -9.69 -5.91
N GLN A 547 15.11 -10.10 -4.68
CA GLN A 547 14.38 -9.25 -3.74
C GLN A 547 15.25 -8.12 -3.18
N SER A 548 14.65 -6.93 -2.96
CA SER A 548 15.38 -5.70 -2.65
C SER A 548 15.74 -5.50 -1.17
N VAL A 549 14.91 -5.90 -0.21
CA VAL A 549 15.10 -5.58 1.22
C VAL A 549 15.90 -6.64 1.96
N TYR A 550 15.71 -7.89 1.59
CA TYR A 550 16.35 -9.02 2.24
C TYR A 550 17.52 -9.54 1.40
N PHE A 551 18.71 -9.56 1.98
CA PHE A 551 19.87 -10.21 1.36
C PHE A 551 19.63 -11.69 1.14
N TYR A 552 18.98 -12.33 2.13
CA TYR A 552 18.61 -13.73 2.06
C TYR A 552 17.21 -13.95 2.60
N ILE A 553 16.45 -14.78 1.91
CA ILE A 553 15.25 -15.43 2.41
C ILE A 553 15.52 -16.93 2.36
N ILE A 554 15.41 -17.62 3.49
CA ILE A 554 15.81 -19.02 3.60
C ILE A 554 14.59 -19.83 4.08
N SER A 555 14.17 -20.80 3.26
CA SER A 555 13.20 -21.82 3.63
C SER A 555 13.89 -22.93 4.41
N ILE A 556 13.31 -23.35 5.51
CA ILE A 556 13.78 -24.44 6.35
C ILE A 556 12.60 -25.39 6.57
N GLU A 557 12.66 -26.58 5.95
CA GLU A 557 11.57 -27.56 5.89
C GLU A 557 12.00 -28.93 6.38
#